data_1b3a973aa9967c0d3dec765d137edfe9
#
_entry.id   1b3a973aa9967c0d3dec765d137edfe9
#
_cell.length_a   1.000
_cell.length_b   1.000
_cell.length_c   1.000
_cell.angle_alpha   90.00
_cell.angle_beta   90.00
_cell.angle_gamma   90.00
#
_symmetry.space_group_name_H-M   'P 1'
#
loop_
_entity.id
_entity.type
_entity.pdbx_description
1 polymer ?
#
loop_
_entity_poly.entity_id
_entity_poly.type
_entity_poly.pdbx_seq_one_letter_code
_entity_poly.pdbx_strand_id
1 'polypeptide(L)'
;MTEFTQQTNPPQQAPSQTPTPKEKNTGMAILAYIFFLIPLLTEAKNDPFVKYHIKQGLLIFITEIIVGIVNYIIPWYLWSLEGLLGLVVFILVIIGIMNAAKGEEKPLPIIGKFGEQLKI
;
A
#
# COMPACT_ATOMS: atom_id res chain seq x y z
N MET A 1 27.82 -59.73 -8.15
CA MET A 1 27.43 -58.69 -9.07
C MET A 1 26.54 -57.71 -8.33
N THR A 2 27.16 -56.70 -7.90
CA THR A 2 26.47 -55.65 -7.18
C THR A 2 25.71 -54.85 -8.20
N GLU A 3 24.44 -55.12 -8.31
CA GLU A 3 23.60 -54.16 -8.94
C GLU A 3 23.70 -52.90 -8.13
N PHE A 4 24.45 -52.00 -8.65
CA PHE A 4 24.26 -50.63 -8.23
C PHE A 4 22.84 -50.28 -8.61
N THR A 5 21.93 -50.57 -7.70
CA THR A 5 20.78 -49.69 -7.67
C THR A 5 21.36 -48.31 -7.61
N GLN A 6 21.54 -47.74 -8.76
CA GLN A 6 21.57 -46.34 -8.82
C GLN A 6 20.32 -45.90 -8.06
N GLN A 7 20.53 -45.55 -6.83
CA GLN A 7 19.61 -44.61 -6.26
C GLN A 7 19.67 -43.43 -7.22
N THR A 8 18.86 -43.50 -8.23
CA THR A 8 18.39 -42.30 -8.82
C THR A 8 17.74 -41.60 -7.64
N ASN A 9 18.53 -40.76 -7.02
CA ASN A 9 17.95 -39.71 -6.20
C ASN A 9 16.81 -39.19 -7.01
N PRO A 10 15.57 -39.31 -6.50
CA PRO A 10 14.47 -38.71 -7.20
C PRO A 10 14.93 -37.31 -7.51
N PRO A 11 14.73 -36.85 -8.77
CA PRO A 11 15.21 -35.53 -9.13
C PRO A 11 14.85 -34.63 -7.96
N GLN A 12 15.88 -34.11 -7.32
CA GLN A 12 15.64 -33.10 -6.31
C GLN A 12 14.78 -32.11 -7.04
N GLN A 13 13.50 -32.25 -6.79
CA GLN A 13 12.59 -31.20 -7.12
C GLN A 13 13.30 -29.98 -6.60
N ALA A 14 13.79 -29.18 -7.52
CA ALA A 14 14.24 -27.85 -7.22
C ALA A 14 13.33 -27.38 -6.10
N PRO A 15 13.86 -27.01 -4.94
CA PRO A 15 13.08 -26.81 -3.75
C PRO A 15 11.80 -26.15 -4.20
N SER A 16 10.71 -26.90 -4.12
CA SER A 16 9.45 -26.32 -4.48
C SER A 16 9.49 -25.03 -3.70
N GLN A 17 9.73 -23.98 -4.39
CA GLN A 17 9.51 -22.69 -3.78
C GLN A 17 8.07 -22.79 -3.35
N THR A 18 7.88 -23.37 -2.17
CA THR A 18 6.75 -22.96 -1.38
C THR A 18 6.69 -21.50 -1.68
N PRO A 19 5.62 -21.01 -2.30
CA PRO A 19 5.59 -19.59 -2.50
C PRO A 19 5.87 -19.01 -1.14
N THR A 20 7.15 -18.73 -0.92
CA THR A 20 7.55 -17.82 0.11
C THR A 20 6.53 -16.73 -0.05
N PRO A 21 5.66 -16.51 0.96
CA PRO A 21 4.72 -15.45 0.83
C PRO A 21 5.54 -14.33 0.24
N LYS A 22 5.29 -14.03 -1.03
CA LYS A 22 6.08 -13.06 -1.79
C LYS A 22 6.39 -11.98 -0.81
N GLU A 23 7.65 -11.81 -0.48
CA GLU A 23 8.03 -10.71 0.38
C GLU A 23 7.18 -9.57 -0.10
N LYS A 24 6.16 -9.26 0.68
CA LYS A 24 5.23 -8.22 0.30
C LYS A 24 6.06 -7.00 0.02
N ASN A 25 5.85 -6.36 -1.10
CA ASN A 25 6.65 -5.22 -1.51
C ASN A 25 6.28 -4.01 -0.64
N THR A 26 6.71 -4.08 0.61
CA THR A 26 6.40 -3.07 1.62
C THR A 26 6.95 -1.71 1.27
N GLY A 27 8.12 -1.67 0.62
CA GLY A 27 8.73 -0.41 0.19
C GLY A 27 7.84 0.37 -0.78
N MET A 28 7.32 -0.31 -1.81
CA MET A 28 6.43 0.33 -2.76
C MET A 28 5.07 0.67 -2.15
N ALA A 29 4.58 -0.16 -1.23
CA ALA A 29 3.34 0.13 -0.53
C ALA A 29 3.46 1.35 0.39
N ILE A 30 4.60 1.53 1.05
CA ILE A 30 4.90 2.72 1.84
C ILE A 30 4.97 3.96 0.93
N LEU A 31 5.64 3.85 -0.21
CA LEU A 31 5.72 4.94 -1.19
C LEU A 31 4.34 5.35 -1.68
N ALA A 32 3.37 4.43 -1.70
CA ALA A 32 2.01 4.75 -2.10
C ALA A 32 1.35 5.82 -1.21
N TYR A 33 1.78 5.95 0.04
CA TYR A 33 1.27 6.98 0.95
C TYR A 33 2.03 8.29 0.88
N ILE A 34 3.29 8.23 0.47
CA ILE A 34 4.14 9.42 0.34
C ILE A 34 3.93 10.03 -1.03
N PHE A 35 4.02 9.22 -2.07
CA PHE A 35 3.81 9.66 -3.45
C PHE A 35 3.28 8.48 -4.27
N PHE A 36 1.96 8.37 -4.34
CA PHE A 36 1.29 7.21 -4.93
C PHE A 36 1.61 7.01 -6.42
N LEU A 37 2.08 8.05 -7.11
CA LEU A 37 2.41 7.96 -8.54
C LEU A 37 3.62 7.05 -8.78
N ILE A 38 4.58 6.98 -7.86
CA ILE A 38 5.77 6.16 -8.05
C ILE A 38 5.40 4.68 -8.23
N PRO A 39 4.70 4.02 -7.29
CA PRO A 39 4.31 2.63 -7.50
C PRO A 39 3.29 2.47 -8.62
N LEU A 40 2.45 3.47 -8.88
CA LEU A 40 1.46 3.41 -9.96
C LEU A 40 2.12 3.37 -11.33
N LEU A 41 3.27 4.03 -11.50
CA LEU A 41 4.00 4.09 -12.77
C LEU A 41 4.95 2.90 -12.95
N THR A 42 5.13 2.08 -11.95
CA THR A 42 6.00 0.89 -12.00
C THR A 42 5.18 -0.39 -12.15
N GLU A 43 5.87 -1.50 -12.42
CA GLU A 43 5.23 -2.81 -12.46
C GLU A 43 4.71 -3.25 -11.09
N ALA A 44 5.13 -2.60 -10.01
CA ALA A 44 4.65 -2.87 -8.66
C ALA A 44 3.13 -2.72 -8.53
N LYS A 45 2.50 -1.91 -9.39
CA LYS A 45 1.04 -1.77 -9.44
C LYS A 45 0.31 -3.09 -9.71
N ASN A 46 0.99 -4.08 -10.28
CA ASN A 46 0.41 -5.38 -10.56
C ASN A 46 0.37 -6.29 -9.34
N ASP A 47 1.12 -5.96 -8.29
CA ASP A 47 1.06 -6.67 -7.02
C ASP A 47 -0.22 -6.26 -6.28
N PRO A 48 -1.13 -7.20 -5.97
CA PRO A 48 -2.37 -6.87 -5.26
C PRO A 48 -2.16 -6.12 -3.95
N PHE A 49 -1.11 -6.45 -3.21
CA PHE A 49 -0.78 -5.78 -1.96
C PHE A 49 -0.40 -4.31 -2.19
N VAL A 50 0.48 -4.05 -3.15
CA VAL A 50 0.88 -2.67 -3.51
C VAL A 50 -0.32 -1.90 -4.06
N LYS A 51 -1.10 -2.55 -4.91
CA LYS A 51 -2.30 -1.94 -5.49
C LYS A 51 -3.31 -1.50 -4.42
N TYR A 52 -3.48 -2.30 -3.38
CA TYR A 52 -4.33 -1.95 -2.25
C TYR A 52 -3.86 -0.63 -1.62
N HIS A 53 -2.58 -0.51 -1.34
CA HIS A 53 -2.02 0.68 -0.72
C HIS A 53 -1.97 1.88 -1.68
N ILE A 54 -1.84 1.66 -2.99
CA ILE A 54 -1.99 2.73 -3.99
C ILE A 54 -3.39 3.34 -3.91
N LYS A 55 -4.42 2.51 -3.79
CA LYS A 55 -5.80 2.99 -3.65
C LYS A 55 -5.99 3.82 -2.40
N GLN A 56 -5.41 3.39 -1.28
CA GLN A 56 -5.46 4.13 -0.03
C GLN A 56 -4.71 5.47 -0.15
N GLY A 57 -3.53 5.45 -0.77
CA GLY A 57 -2.75 6.67 -1.03
C GLY A 57 -3.47 7.64 -1.96
N LEU A 58 -4.16 7.12 -2.97
CA LEU A 58 -4.98 7.94 -3.86
C LEU A 58 -6.12 8.62 -3.11
N LEU A 59 -6.74 7.92 -2.17
CA LEU A 59 -7.78 8.52 -1.33
C LEU A 59 -7.23 9.67 -0.49
N ILE A 60 -6.05 9.51 0.08
CA ILE A 60 -5.39 10.58 0.82
C ILE A 60 -5.16 11.77 -0.11
N PHE A 61 -4.67 11.54 -1.32
CA PHE A 61 -4.43 12.60 -2.30
C PHE A 61 -5.73 13.34 -2.67
N ILE A 62 -6.82 12.60 -2.90
CA ILE A 62 -8.12 13.21 -3.18
C ILE A 62 -8.59 14.04 -1.98
N THR A 63 -8.41 13.52 -0.77
CA THR A 63 -8.74 14.25 0.46
C THR A 63 -7.95 15.53 0.57
N GLU A 64 -6.65 15.49 0.26
CA GLU A 64 -5.78 16.67 0.25
C GLU A 64 -6.27 17.74 -0.74
N ILE A 65 -6.69 17.32 -1.94
CA ILE A 65 -7.25 18.25 -2.93
C ILE A 65 -8.52 18.89 -2.40
N ILE A 66 -9.42 18.12 -1.81
CA ILE A 66 -10.66 18.64 -1.24
C ILE A 66 -10.37 19.64 -0.11
N VAL A 67 -9.46 19.29 0.78
CA VAL A 67 -9.04 20.18 1.88
C VAL A 67 -8.43 21.46 1.32
N GLY A 68 -7.61 21.37 0.28
CA GLY A 68 -7.03 22.54 -0.38
C GLY A 68 -8.08 23.46 -0.99
N ILE A 69 -9.10 22.90 -1.66
CA ILE A 69 -10.21 23.68 -2.22
C ILE A 69 -11.00 24.37 -1.11
N VAL A 70 -11.33 23.63 -0.06
CA VAL A 70 -12.05 24.15 1.11
C VAL A 70 -11.25 25.29 1.75
N ASN A 71 -9.95 25.10 1.90
CA ASN A 71 -9.06 26.13 2.46
C ASN A 71 -9.05 27.40 1.64
N TYR A 72 -9.14 27.28 0.32
CA TYR A 72 -9.19 28.45 -0.56
C TYR A 72 -10.47 29.27 -0.36
N ILE A 73 -11.58 28.60 -0.01
CA ILE A 73 -12.89 29.22 0.16
C ILE A 73 -13.07 29.74 1.58
N ILE A 74 -12.45 29.12 2.57
CA ILE A 74 -12.64 29.44 3.98
C ILE A 74 -11.96 30.78 4.34
N PRO A 75 -12.61 31.62 5.17
CA PRO A 75 -11.97 32.80 5.72
C PRO A 75 -10.74 32.45 6.58
N TRP A 76 -9.76 33.35 6.59
CA TRP A 76 -8.49 33.16 7.30
C TRP A 76 -8.65 32.79 8.78
N TYR A 77 -9.70 33.28 9.45
CA TYR A 77 -9.92 32.99 10.87
C TYR A 77 -10.32 31.54 11.16
N LEU A 78 -10.66 30.75 10.12
CA LEU A 78 -10.97 29.33 10.25
C LEU A 78 -9.77 28.43 9.86
N TRP A 79 -8.62 29.01 9.57
CA TRP A 79 -7.43 28.24 9.20
C TRP A 79 -6.92 27.33 10.30
N SER A 80 -7.28 27.61 11.58
CA SER A 80 -6.99 26.69 12.67
C SER A 80 -7.69 25.33 12.51
N LEU A 81 -8.86 25.31 11.87
CA LEU A 81 -9.56 24.06 11.52
C LEU A 81 -8.79 23.27 10.45
N GLU A 82 -8.16 23.98 9.53
CA GLU A 82 -7.31 23.36 8.53
C GLU A 82 -6.10 22.67 9.16
N GLY A 83 -5.47 23.30 10.13
CA GLY A 83 -4.38 22.66 10.88
C GLY A 83 -4.83 21.36 11.54
N LEU A 84 -6.04 21.33 12.07
CA LEU A 84 -6.62 20.14 12.67
C LEU A 84 -6.88 19.06 11.59
N LEU A 85 -7.44 19.44 10.43
CA LEU A 85 -7.66 18.53 9.32
C LEU A 85 -6.34 17.99 8.79
N GLY A 86 -5.33 18.84 8.64
CA GLY A 86 -3.99 18.42 8.23
C GLY A 86 -3.38 17.42 9.20
N LEU A 87 -3.59 17.62 10.50
CA LEU A 87 -3.12 16.67 11.51
C LEU A 87 -3.82 15.32 11.34
N VAL A 88 -5.13 15.30 11.09
CA VAL A 88 -5.89 14.07 10.86
C VAL A 88 -5.34 13.34 9.64
N VAL A 89 -5.11 14.05 8.54
CA VAL A 89 -4.55 13.45 7.31
C VAL A 89 -3.15 12.90 7.58
N PHE A 90 -2.33 13.63 8.33
CA PHE A 90 -0.99 13.18 8.70
C PHE A 90 -1.04 11.87 9.49
N ILE A 91 -1.96 11.76 10.45
CA ILE A 91 -2.18 10.53 11.21
C ILE A 91 -2.61 9.39 10.28
N LEU A 92 -3.50 9.67 9.32
CA LEU A 92 -3.93 8.66 8.35
C LEU A 92 -2.76 8.15 7.50
N VAL A 93 -1.87 9.05 7.09
CA VAL A 93 -0.66 8.66 6.34
C VAL A 93 0.22 7.74 7.18
N ILE A 94 0.44 8.09 8.45
CA ILE A 94 1.25 7.27 9.37
C ILE A 94 0.62 5.89 9.53
N ILE A 95 -0.70 5.82 9.75
CA ILE A 95 -1.41 4.54 9.89
C ILE A 95 -1.24 3.71 8.61
N GLY A 96 -1.39 4.33 7.45
CA GLY A 96 -1.19 3.65 6.17
C GLY A 96 0.21 3.10 6.00
N ILE A 97 1.22 3.89 6.33
CA ILE A 97 2.62 3.46 6.28
C ILE A 97 2.85 2.29 7.24
N MET A 98 2.30 2.36 8.45
CA MET A 98 2.42 1.27 9.42
C MET A 98 1.76 -0.02 8.91
N ASN A 99 0.57 0.07 8.33
CA ASN A 99 -0.10 -1.09 7.75
C ASN A 99 0.73 -1.69 6.61
N ALA A 100 1.27 -0.85 5.74
CA ALA A 100 2.13 -1.28 4.65
C ALA A 100 3.40 -1.95 5.16
N ALA A 101 4.04 -1.37 6.18
CA ALA A 101 5.26 -1.92 6.78
C ALA A 101 5.02 -3.28 7.44
N LYS A 102 3.83 -3.50 8.00
CA LYS A 102 3.44 -4.78 8.59
C LYS A 102 2.98 -5.80 7.55
N GLY A 103 2.88 -5.42 6.29
CA GLY A 103 2.35 -6.28 5.24
C GLY A 103 0.85 -6.52 5.34
N GLU A 104 0.11 -5.63 5.98
CA GLU A 104 -1.33 -5.75 6.18
C GLU A 104 -2.11 -4.92 5.17
N GLU A 105 -3.24 -5.45 4.72
CA GLU A 105 -4.19 -4.76 3.85
C GLU A 105 -5.37 -4.28 4.67
N LYS A 106 -5.13 -3.30 5.55
CA LYS A 106 -6.18 -2.71 6.37
C LYS A 106 -6.57 -1.35 5.81
N PRO A 107 -7.89 -1.08 5.69
CA PRO A 107 -8.33 0.24 5.25
C PRO A 107 -7.96 1.30 6.28
N LEU A 108 -7.71 2.50 5.78
CA LEU A 108 -7.51 3.66 6.65
C LEU A 108 -8.79 3.95 7.44
N PRO A 109 -8.69 4.42 8.68
CA PRO A 109 -9.87 4.85 9.41
C PRO A 109 -10.64 5.92 8.62
N ILE A 110 -11.95 5.89 8.72
CA ILE A 110 -12.87 6.87 8.12
C ILE A 110 -12.97 6.75 6.60
N ILE A 111 -11.87 6.88 5.87
CA ILE A 111 -11.90 6.99 4.40
C ILE A 111 -11.51 5.71 3.67
N GLY A 112 -10.84 4.78 4.35
CA GLY A 112 -10.20 3.64 3.68
C GLY A 112 -11.16 2.72 2.93
N LYS A 113 -12.38 2.56 3.42
CA LYS A 113 -13.37 1.71 2.75
C LYS A 113 -13.78 2.24 1.38
N PHE A 114 -13.65 3.54 1.15
CA PHE A 114 -13.88 4.09 -0.19
C PHE A 114 -12.79 3.69 -1.17
N GLY A 115 -11.58 3.44 -0.68
CA GLY A 115 -10.47 2.95 -1.51
C GLY A 115 -10.73 1.58 -2.09
N GLU A 116 -11.44 0.72 -1.35
CA GLU A 116 -11.79 -0.60 -1.84
C GLU A 116 -12.75 -0.55 -3.02
N GLN A 117 -13.51 0.53 -3.15
CA GLN A 117 -14.45 0.74 -4.24
C GLN A 117 -13.79 1.37 -5.47
N LEU A 118 -12.58 1.87 -5.37
CA LEU A 118 -11.85 2.43 -6.50
C LEU A 118 -11.38 1.32 -7.43
N LYS A 119 -11.77 1.42 -8.68
CA LYS A 119 -11.31 0.51 -9.73
C LYS A 119 -10.10 1.12 -10.42
N ILE A 120 -8.94 0.59 -10.09
CA ILE A 120 -7.68 0.98 -10.74
C ILE A 120 -7.09 -0.22 -11.45
#